data_86a5bfa2fad27079804a1c99f3dc5789
#
_entry.id   86a5bfa2fad27079804a1c99f3dc5789
#
_cell.length_a   1.000
_cell.length_b   1.000
_cell.length_c   1.000
_cell.angle_alpha   90.00
_cell.angle_beta   90.00
_cell.angle_gamma   90.00
#
_symmetry.space_group_name_H-M   'P 1'
#
loop_
_entity.id
_entity.type
_entity.pdbx_description
1 polymer ?
#
loop_
_entity_poly.entity_id
_entity_poly.type
_entity_poly.pdbx_seq_one_letter_code
_entity_poly.pdbx_strand_id
1 'polypeptide(L)'
;IKDLLQAGVHFGHQQRFWNPKMEHFIYDTRKQISIINLDLTQEYLNAAASKVEDICSKGNKILFVGTKRSASKTIREEASQIGLPYIDKRWLGGTLTNWKTIRGSVRRLLDIEEMISSGRIDKLIKKEAVEIQKEYAKLQDSVGGIKDMKGLPDAIFVIDVKYEKIAVLEAKKMGIPIIALVDTNSNPDGIDAVSYT
;
A
#
# COMPACT_ATOMS: atom_id res chain seq x y z
N ILE A 1 8.95 22.05 2.41
CA ILE A 1 10.36 21.71 2.07
C ILE A 1 11.18 21.45 3.32
N LYS A 2 11.17 22.34 4.36
CA LYS A 2 11.95 22.13 5.59
C LYS A 2 11.65 20.77 6.25
N ASP A 3 10.39 20.40 6.35
CA ASP A 3 9.97 19.14 6.96
C ASP A 3 10.42 17.92 6.14
N LEU A 4 10.33 18.00 4.79
CA LEU A 4 10.84 16.98 3.88
C LEU A 4 12.36 16.81 4.02
N LEU A 5 13.08 17.92 4.18
CA LEU A 5 14.53 17.90 4.36
C LEU A 5 14.92 17.26 5.71
N GLN A 6 14.20 17.60 6.78
CA GLN A 6 14.40 17.01 8.11
C GLN A 6 14.07 15.51 8.14
N ALA A 7 13.05 15.10 7.42
CA ALA A 7 12.68 13.69 7.27
C ALA A 7 13.66 12.89 6.40
N GLY A 8 14.62 13.56 5.73
CA GLY A 8 15.62 12.91 4.89
C GLY A 8 15.10 12.44 3.52
N VAL A 9 13.95 12.95 3.09
CA VAL A 9 13.27 12.58 1.82
C VAL A 9 14.13 12.87 0.58
N HIS A 10 15.10 13.79 0.69
CA HIS A 10 16.02 14.13 -0.39
C HIS A 10 17.11 13.07 -0.65
N PHE A 11 17.28 12.08 0.23
CA PHE A 11 18.24 11.01 0.02
C PHE A 11 17.62 9.87 -0.79
N GLY A 12 18.06 9.73 -2.03
CA GLY A 12 17.75 8.57 -2.87
C GLY A 12 18.72 7.41 -2.66
N HIS A 13 18.70 6.46 -3.56
CA HIS A 13 19.58 5.30 -3.57
C HIS A 13 20.99 5.62 -4.11
N GLN A 14 21.91 4.68 -3.92
CA GLN A 14 23.24 4.77 -4.55
C GLN A 14 23.11 4.83 -6.06
N GLN A 15 23.94 5.65 -6.70
CA GLN A 15 23.92 5.89 -8.15
C GLN A 15 23.93 4.60 -9.00
N ARG A 16 24.61 3.55 -8.57
CA ARG A 16 24.64 2.26 -9.29
C ARG A 16 23.27 1.55 -9.37
N PHE A 17 22.30 1.95 -8.56
CA PHE A 17 20.96 1.33 -8.50
C PHE A 17 19.88 2.23 -9.07
N TRP A 18 20.20 3.44 -9.48
CA TRP A 18 19.23 4.38 -9.99
C TRP A 18 18.59 3.91 -11.31
N ASN A 19 17.40 4.41 -11.58
CA ASN A 19 16.75 4.20 -12.87
C ASN A 19 16.99 5.43 -13.77
N PRO A 20 17.48 5.27 -15.01
CA PRO A 20 17.68 6.41 -15.92
C PRO A 20 16.47 7.30 -16.12
N LYS A 21 15.25 6.75 -16.05
CA LYS A 21 14.01 7.51 -16.14
C LYS A 21 13.76 8.47 -14.98
N MET A 22 14.53 8.33 -13.90
CA MET A 22 14.51 9.20 -12.73
C MET A 22 15.48 10.38 -12.84
N GLU A 23 16.27 10.48 -13.91
CA GLU A 23 17.29 11.51 -14.08
C GLU A 23 16.74 12.93 -13.88
N HIS A 24 15.59 13.21 -14.45
CA HIS A 24 14.93 14.52 -14.33
C HIS A 24 14.58 14.95 -12.90
N PHE A 25 14.42 13.98 -11.98
CA PHE A 25 14.06 14.21 -10.58
C PHE A 25 15.25 14.25 -9.65
N ILE A 26 16.46 13.98 -10.16
CA ILE A 26 17.70 14.02 -9.39
C ILE A 26 18.32 15.40 -9.53
N TYR A 27 18.51 16.08 -8.39
CA TYR A 27 19.15 17.39 -8.33
C TYR A 27 20.68 17.30 -8.45
N ASP A 28 21.30 16.34 -7.72
CA ASP A 28 22.77 16.18 -7.64
C ASP A 28 23.10 14.75 -7.19
N THR A 29 24.37 14.40 -7.26
CA THR A 29 24.89 13.15 -6.69
C THR A 29 26.05 13.47 -5.75
N ARG A 30 25.89 13.12 -4.47
CA ARG A 30 26.93 13.30 -3.44
C ARG A 30 27.32 11.97 -2.82
N LYS A 31 28.61 11.72 -2.73
CA LYS A 31 29.16 10.46 -2.18
C LYS A 31 28.49 9.22 -2.78
N GLN A 32 28.25 9.22 -4.08
CA GLN A 32 27.57 8.15 -4.83
C GLN A 32 26.09 7.92 -4.43
N ILE A 33 25.47 8.85 -3.71
CA ILE A 33 24.04 8.85 -3.37
C ILE A 33 23.35 9.91 -4.22
N SER A 34 22.27 9.56 -4.88
CA SER A 34 21.43 10.48 -5.63
C SER A 34 20.67 11.39 -4.68
N ILE A 35 20.66 12.69 -4.96
CA ILE A 35 19.90 13.69 -4.19
C ILE A 35 18.67 14.08 -5.02
N ILE A 36 17.51 13.90 -4.45
CA ILE A 36 16.22 14.19 -5.10
C ILE A 36 15.93 15.70 -5.03
N ASN A 37 15.34 16.24 -6.09
CA ASN A 37 14.88 17.62 -6.16
C ASN A 37 13.58 17.79 -5.35
N LEU A 38 13.67 18.42 -4.17
CA LEU A 38 12.54 18.62 -3.27
C LEU A 38 11.51 19.61 -3.78
N ASP A 39 11.86 20.55 -4.66
CA ASP A 39 10.90 21.47 -5.26
C ASP A 39 9.94 20.70 -6.16
N LEU A 40 10.47 19.82 -7.02
CA LEU A 40 9.67 18.93 -7.84
C LEU A 40 8.87 17.94 -6.97
N THR A 41 9.47 17.38 -5.92
CA THR A 41 8.76 16.50 -4.98
C THR A 41 7.53 17.20 -4.39
N GLN A 42 7.65 18.45 -3.97
CA GLN A 42 6.54 19.22 -3.41
C GLN A 42 5.43 19.48 -4.44
N GLU A 43 5.80 19.83 -5.67
CA GLU A 43 4.84 20.03 -6.76
C GLU A 43 4.04 18.78 -7.06
N TYR A 44 4.73 17.65 -7.26
CA TYR A 44 4.09 16.36 -7.53
C TYR A 44 3.28 15.82 -6.35
N LEU A 45 3.75 16.05 -5.11
CA LEU A 45 3.00 15.68 -3.91
C LEU A 45 1.66 16.43 -3.84
N ASN A 46 1.67 17.74 -4.11
CA ASN A 46 0.44 18.55 -4.15
C ASN A 46 -0.52 18.06 -5.26
N ALA A 47 0.01 17.77 -6.43
CA ALA A 47 -0.80 17.21 -7.53
C ALA A 47 -1.39 15.84 -7.18
N ALA A 48 -0.61 14.96 -6.54
CA ALA A 48 -1.09 13.66 -6.07
C ALA A 48 -2.17 13.82 -4.97
N ALA A 49 -1.97 14.76 -4.03
CA ALA A 49 -2.95 15.04 -2.98
C ALA A 49 -4.27 15.54 -3.56
N SER A 50 -4.24 16.48 -4.52
CA SER A 50 -5.44 16.95 -5.21
C SER A 50 -6.17 15.81 -5.93
N LYS A 51 -5.44 14.88 -6.54
CA LYS A 51 -6.05 13.73 -7.19
C LYS A 51 -6.70 12.76 -6.20
N VAL A 52 -6.09 12.55 -5.03
CA VAL A 52 -6.68 11.78 -3.92
C VAL A 52 -7.97 12.45 -3.45
N GLU A 53 -7.95 13.77 -3.26
CA GLU A 53 -9.12 14.55 -2.85
C GLU A 53 -10.27 14.42 -3.87
N ASP A 54 -9.98 14.53 -5.17
CA ASP A 54 -10.97 14.33 -6.24
C ASP A 54 -11.60 12.94 -6.24
N ILE A 55 -10.82 11.91 -5.94
CA ILE A 55 -11.31 10.52 -5.87
C ILE A 55 -12.21 10.38 -4.64
N CYS A 56 -11.75 10.83 -3.48
CA CYS A 56 -12.49 10.71 -2.22
C CYS A 56 -13.76 11.57 -2.19
N SER A 57 -13.76 12.76 -2.79
CA SER A 57 -14.93 13.65 -2.87
C SER A 57 -16.10 13.03 -3.63
N LYS A 58 -15.81 12.12 -4.56
CA LYS A 58 -16.80 11.33 -5.32
C LYS A 58 -17.32 10.11 -4.56
N GLY A 59 -16.87 9.91 -3.32
CA GLY A 59 -17.21 8.73 -2.51
C GLY A 59 -16.49 7.45 -2.91
N ASN A 60 -15.48 7.55 -3.76
CA ASN A 60 -14.66 6.45 -4.23
C ASN A 60 -13.66 6.01 -3.16
N LYS A 61 -13.25 4.75 -3.20
CA LYS A 61 -12.34 4.16 -2.20
C LYS A 61 -10.95 3.94 -2.77
N ILE A 62 -9.96 4.37 -2.00
CA ILE A 62 -8.54 4.15 -2.29
C ILE A 62 -8.03 3.03 -1.40
N LEU A 63 -7.35 2.05 -1.99
CA LEU A 63 -6.64 1.00 -1.26
C LEU A 63 -5.20 1.45 -1.02
N PHE A 64 -4.80 1.56 0.25
CA PHE A 64 -3.44 1.88 0.64
C PHE A 64 -2.57 0.63 0.68
N VAL A 65 -1.41 0.67 0.03
CA VAL A 65 -0.48 -0.46 -0.08
C VAL A 65 0.91 -0.03 0.36
N GLY A 66 1.42 -0.65 1.40
CA GLY A 66 2.76 -0.38 1.91
C GLY A 66 3.23 -1.50 2.83
N THR A 67 3.78 -2.56 2.23
CA THR A 67 4.24 -3.75 2.97
C THR A 67 5.69 -3.63 3.43
N LYS A 68 6.41 -2.61 2.96
CA LYS A 68 7.76 -2.29 3.41
C LYS A 68 7.77 -1.97 4.90
N ARG A 69 8.71 -2.53 5.64
CA ARG A 69 8.79 -2.38 7.12
C ARG A 69 8.72 -0.93 7.61
N SER A 70 9.30 0.01 6.86
CA SER A 70 9.27 1.44 7.21
C SER A 70 7.90 2.09 7.01
N ALA A 71 7.08 1.58 6.08
CA ALA A 71 5.77 2.13 5.71
C ALA A 71 4.58 1.43 6.39
N SER A 72 4.73 0.13 6.69
CA SER A 72 3.68 -0.76 7.18
C SER A 72 2.90 -0.20 8.38
N LYS A 73 3.61 0.30 9.39
CA LYS A 73 2.98 0.85 10.59
C LYS A 73 2.16 2.10 10.28
N THR A 74 2.74 3.05 9.55
CA THR A 74 2.10 4.32 9.18
C THR A 74 0.88 4.08 8.31
N ILE A 75 0.98 3.22 7.30
CA ILE A 75 -0.15 2.86 6.43
C ILE A 75 -1.32 2.31 7.24
N ARG A 76 -1.05 1.40 8.17
CA ARG A 76 -2.09 0.81 9.02
C ARG A 76 -2.76 1.86 9.89
N GLU A 77 -1.97 2.68 10.59
CA GLU A 77 -2.48 3.68 11.52
C GLU A 77 -3.32 4.74 10.80
N GLU A 78 -2.78 5.35 9.75
CA GLU A 78 -3.44 6.41 9.00
C GLU A 78 -4.69 5.92 8.25
N ALA A 79 -4.59 4.79 7.53
CA ALA A 79 -5.73 4.26 6.81
C ALA A 79 -6.86 3.80 7.74
N SER A 80 -6.52 3.23 8.91
CA SER A 80 -7.52 2.83 9.91
C SER A 80 -8.25 4.02 10.50
N GLN A 81 -7.55 5.15 10.76
CA GLN A 81 -8.16 6.37 11.31
C GLN A 81 -9.24 6.95 10.39
N ILE A 82 -9.01 6.89 9.08
CA ILE A 82 -9.94 7.43 8.07
C ILE A 82 -10.90 6.37 7.51
N GLY A 83 -10.82 5.12 7.99
CA GLY A 83 -11.72 4.03 7.58
C GLY A 83 -11.52 3.58 6.14
N LEU A 84 -10.32 3.75 5.57
CA LEU A 84 -9.98 3.29 4.23
C LEU A 84 -9.27 1.93 4.27
N PRO A 85 -9.43 1.10 3.22
CA PRO A 85 -8.81 -0.21 3.16
C PRO A 85 -7.29 -0.08 2.97
N TYR A 86 -6.55 -1.03 3.55
CA TYR A 86 -5.09 -1.06 3.46
C TYR A 86 -4.52 -2.48 3.42
N ILE A 87 -3.30 -2.60 2.88
CA ILE A 87 -2.47 -3.80 2.95
C ILE A 87 -1.07 -3.39 3.44
N ASP A 88 -0.72 -3.83 4.65
CA ASP A 88 0.49 -3.41 5.36
C ASP A 88 1.49 -4.55 5.62
N LYS A 89 1.11 -5.82 5.41
CA LYS A 89 1.97 -6.98 5.69
C LYS A 89 2.48 -7.64 4.41
N ARG A 90 1.59 -8.20 3.63
CA ARG A 90 1.94 -8.92 2.41
C ARG A 90 0.85 -8.77 1.37
N TRP A 91 1.23 -8.36 0.17
CA TRP A 91 0.34 -8.43 -0.97
C TRP A 91 0.14 -9.89 -1.37
N LEU A 92 -1.09 -10.36 -1.38
CA LEU A 92 -1.44 -11.67 -1.90
C LEU A 92 -1.59 -11.58 -3.42
N GLY A 93 -0.87 -12.43 -4.16
CA GLY A 93 -1.06 -12.51 -5.61
C GLY A 93 -2.52 -12.80 -5.95
N GLY A 94 -3.09 -12.00 -6.85
CA GLY A 94 -4.50 -12.09 -7.20
C GLY A 94 -5.43 -11.19 -6.38
N THR A 95 -4.92 -10.33 -5.51
CA THR A 95 -5.75 -9.42 -4.69
C THR A 95 -6.70 -8.58 -5.53
N LEU A 96 -6.27 -8.09 -6.68
CA LEU A 96 -7.14 -7.38 -7.62
C LEU A 96 -7.62 -8.27 -8.76
N THR A 97 -6.75 -9.08 -9.33
CA THR A 97 -7.04 -9.90 -10.52
C THR A 97 -7.87 -11.16 -10.22
N ASN A 98 -7.89 -11.62 -8.98
CA ASN A 98 -8.68 -12.76 -8.51
C ASN A 98 -9.44 -12.43 -7.21
N TRP A 99 -10.10 -11.28 -7.21
CA TRP A 99 -10.85 -10.77 -6.06
C TRP A 99 -11.86 -11.77 -5.49
N LYS A 100 -12.46 -12.61 -6.34
CA LYS A 100 -13.40 -13.64 -5.89
C LYS A 100 -12.80 -14.60 -4.86
N THR A 101 -11.56 -15.03 -5.08
CA THR A 101 -10.84 -15.93 -4.16
C THR A 101 -10.45 -15.18 -2.87
N ILE A 102 -9.95 -13.95 -2.99
CA ILE A 102 -9.59 -13.11 -1.84
C ILE A 102 -10.82 -12.85 -0.96
N ARG A 103 -11.97 -12.55 -1.57
CA ARG A 103 -13.24 -12.38 -0.86
C ARG A 103 -13.65 -13.64 -0.08
N GLY A 104 -13.29 -14.84 -0.56
CA GLY A 104 -13.46 -16.09 0.19
C GLY A 104 -12.66 -16.11 1.48
N SER A 105 -11.40 -15.66 1.43
CA SER A 105 -10.54 -15.53 2.61
C SER A 105 -11.05 -14.47 3.59
N VAL A 106 -11.54 -13.34 3.08
CA VAL A 106 -12.19 -12.29 3.90
C VAL A 106 -13.43 -12.84 4.60
N ARG A 107 -14.29 -13.58 3.88
CA ARG A 107 -15.48 -14.21 4.47
C ARG A 107 -15.09 -15.17 5.58
N ARG A 108 -14.07 -16.01 5.36
CA ARG A 108 -13.56 -16.93 6.38
C ARG A 108 -13.04 -16.19 7.62
N LEU A 109 -12.36 -15.05 7.44
CA LEU A 109 -11.95 -14.20 8.56
C LEU A 109 -13.15 -13.72 9.39
N LEU A 110 -14.18 -13.20 8.73
CA LEU A 110 -15.41 -12.73 9.39
C LEU A 110 -16.15 -13.85 10.10
N ASP A 111 -16.23 -15.06 9.51
CA ASP A 111 -16.83 -16.24 10.15
C ASP A 111 -16.08 -16.59 11.45
N ILE A 112 -14.76 -16.53 11.46
CA ILE A 112 -13.95 -16.79 12.65
C ILE A 112 -14.16 -15.66 13.69
N GLU A 113 -14.21 -14.39 13.29
CA GLU A 113 -14.53 -13.27 14.19
C GLU A 113 -15.88 -13.47 14.87
N GLU A 114 -16.89 -13.93 14.13
CA GLU A 114 -18.21 -14.25 14.68
C GLU A 114 -18.17 -15.45 15.64
N MET A 115 -17.38 -16.49 15.33
CA MET A 115 -17.19 -17.63 16.23
C MET A 115 -16.54 -17.23 17.56
N ILE A 116 -15.57 -16.33 17.52
CA ILE A 116 -14.89 -15.80 18.71
C ILE A 116 -15.87 -14.94 19.53
N SER A 117 -16.54 -13.97 18.89
CA SER A 117 -17.45 -13.03 19.58
C SER A 117 -18.67 -13.70 20.18
N SER A 118 -19.16 -14.78 19.56
CA SER A 118 -20.30 -15.57 20.07
C SER A 118 -19.94 -16.61 21.14
N GLY A 119 -18.64 -16.75 21.50
CA GLY A 119 -18.17 -17.76 22.45
C GLY A 119 -18.27 -19.21 21.93
N ARG A 120 -18.54 -19.38 20.64
CA ARG A 120 -18.58 -20.73 20.03
C ARG A 120 -17.23 -21.42 20.03
N ILE A 121 -16.14 -20.66 20.01
CA ILE A 121 -14.77 -21.20 20.06
C ILE A 121 -14.48 -21.92 21.38
N ASP A 122 -15.06 -21.47 22.49
CA ASP A 122 -14.85 -22.07 23.84
C ASP A 122 -15.51 -23.44 24.00
N LYS A 123 -16.46 -23.79 23.09
CA LYS A 123 -17.12 -25.10 23.06
C LYS A 123 -16.37 -26.15 22.25
N LEU A 124 -15.30 -25.75 21.55
CA LEU A 124 -14.48 -26.63 20.73
C LEU A 124 -13.43 -27.36 21.57
N ILE A 125 -12.92 -28.46 21.02
CA ILE A 125 -11.77 -29.15 21.60
C ILE A 125 -10.56 -28.20 21.59
N LYS A 126 -9.78 -28.17 22.67
CA LYS A 126 -8.64 -27.26 22.85
C LYS A 126 -7.69 -27.22 21.63
N LYS A 127 -7.46 -28.36 20.98
CA LYS A 127 -6.62 -28.44 19.78
C LYS A 127 -7.22 -27.67 18.61
N GLU A 128 -8.52 -27.84 18.35
CA GLU A 128 -9.23 -27.14 17.27
C GLU A 128 -9.29 -25.63 17.52
N ALA A 129 -9.55 -25.21 18.77
CA ALA A 129 -9.55 -23.80 19.13
C ALA A 129 -8.19 -23.14 18.85
N VAL A 130 -7.08 -23.81 19.17
CA VAL A 130 -5.72 -23.31 18.86
C VAL A 130 -5.46 -23.24 17.36
N GLU A 131 -5.93 -24.19 16.56
CA GLU A 131 -5.79 -24.17 15.10
C GLU A 131 -6.57 -23.00 14.48
N ILE A 132 -7.81 -22.77 14.93
CA ILE A 132 -8.64 -21.64 14.48
C ILE A 132 -8.01 -20.30 14.88
N GLN A 133 -7.45 -20.17 16.07
CA GLN A 133 -6.76 -18.95 16.49
C GLN A 133 -5.53 -18.66 15.62
N LYS A 134 -4.76 -19.69 15.24
CA LYS A 134 -3.64 -19.53 14.31
C LYS A 134 -4.10 -19.14 12.91
N GLU A 135 -5.19 -19.75 12.43
CA GLU A 135 -5.80 -19.39 11.16
C GLU A 135 -6.29 -17.93 11.17
N TYR A 136 -6.97 -17.51 12.24
CA TYR A 136 -7.41 -16.15 12.47
C TYR A 136 -6.27 -15.14 12.37
N ALA A 137 -5.20 -15.36 13.14
CA ALA A 137 -4.04 -14.46 13.14
C ALA A 137 -3.42 -14.33 11.73
N LYS A 138 -3.32 -15.45 11.01
CA LYS A 138 -2.79 -15.47 9.64
C LYS A 138 -3.70 -14.73 8.64
N LEU A 139 -5.01 -14.91 8.75
CA LEU A 139 -5.98 -14.20 7.91
C LEU A 139 -6.04 -12.71 8.26
N GLN A 140 -6.01 -12.36 9.53
CA GLN A 140 -5.97 -10.98 10.00
C GLN A 140 -4.75 -10.23 9.46
N ASP A 141 -3.57 -10.85 9.50
CA ASP A 141 -2.35 -10.28 8.93
C ASP A 141 -2.40 -10.13 7.40
N SER A 142 -3.14 -10.99 6.70
CA SER A 142 -3.15 -11.02 5.23
C SER A 142 -4.27 -10.19 4.62
N VAL A 143 -5.48 -10.24 5.18
CA VAL A 143 -6.68 -9.64 4.58
C VAL A 143 -7.48 -8.76 5.55
N GLY A 144 -7.02 -8.60 6.80
CA GLY A 144 -7.73 -7.83 7.82
C GLY A 144 -7.98 -6.37 7.42
N GLY A 145 -7.00 -5.72 6.79
CA GLY A 145 -7.14 -4.32 6.35
C GLY A 145 -8.07 -4.12 5.15
N ILE A 146 -8.49 -5.19 4.48
CA ILE A 146 -9.42 -5.14 3.33
C ILE A 146 -10.77 -5.79 3.63
N LYS A 147 -11.05 -6.16 4.88
CA LYS A 147 -12.26 -6.89 5.27
C LYS A 147 -13.56 -6.14 4.95
N ASP A 148 -13.54 -4.82 5.02
CA ASP A 148 -14.69 -3.95 4.78
C ASP A 148 -14.87 -3.56 3.29
N MET A 149 -14.00 -4.06 2.41
CA MET A 149 -14.10 -3.84 0.98
C MET A 149 -15.23 -4.69 0.37
N LYS A 150 -16.23 -4.02 -0.20
CA LYS A 150 -17.34 -4.70 -0.91
C LYS A 150 -16.99 -5.11 -2.35
N GLY A 151 -16.00 -4.47 -2.94
CA GLY A 151 -15.57 -4.66 -4.33
C GLY A 151 -14.13 -4.23 -4.54
N LEU A 152 -13.70 -4.15 -5.79
CA LEU A 152 -12.40 -3.60 -6.16
C LEU A 152 -12.32 -2.11 -5.76
N PRO A 153 -11.12 -1.61 -5.43
CA PRO A 153 -10.92 -0.19 -5.14
C PRO A 153 -10.97 0.62 -6.45
N ASP A 154 -11.31 1.90 -6.33
CA ASP A 154 -11.35 2.85 -7.45
C ASP A 154 -9.97 3.39 -7.80
N ALA A 155 -9.04 3.35 -6.84
CA ALA A 155 -7.62 3.65 -7.04
C ALA A 155 -6.78 2.90 -5.99
N ILE A 156 -5.47 2.77 -6.26
CA ILE A 156 -4.51 2.31 -5.25
C ILE A 156 -3.49 3.40 -4.96
N PHE A 157 -3.11 3.50 -3.68
CA PHE A 157 -1.99 4.32 -3.23
C PHE A 157 -0.85 3.40 -2.78
N VAL A 158 0.31 3.52 -3.42
CA VAL A 158 1.43 2.58 -3.26
C VAL A 158 2.66 3.28 -2.72
N ILE A 159 3.26 2.75 -1.66
CA ILE A 159 4.56 3.21 -1.16
C ILE A 159 5.66 2.26 -1.65
N ASP A 160 6.58 2.78 -2.45
CA ASP A 160 7.69 2.06 -3.08
C ASP A 160 7.23 1.07 -4.18
N VAL A 161 7.10 1.61 -5.39
CA VAL A 161 6.65 0.89 -6.60
C VAL A 161 7.49 -0.36 -6.90
N LYS A 162 8.80 -0.31 -6.61
CA LYS A 162 9.69 -1.44 -6.86
C LYS A 162 9.43 -2.58 -5.87
N TYR A 163 9.17 -2.24 -4.62
CA TYR A 163 8.84 -3.21 -3.57
C TYR A 163 7.47 -3.85 -3.83
N GLU A 164 6.47 -3.03 -4.17
CA GLU A 164 5.07 -3.44 -4.40
C GLU A 164 4.78 -3.78 -5.88
N LYS A 165 5.78 -4.28 -6.60
CA LYS A 165 5.70 -4.55 -8.06
C LYS A 165 4.46 -5.38 -8.45
N ILE A 166 4.07 -6.37 -7.64
CA ILE A 166 2.94 -7.25 -7.94
C ILE A 166 1.64 -6.47 -7.88
N ALA A 167 1.45 -5.63 -6.86
CA ALA A 167 0.27 -4.77 -6.71
C ALA A 167 0.12 -3.82 -7.91
N VAL A 168 1.21 -3.18 -8.30
CA VAL A 168 1.27 -2.28 -9.46
C VAL A 168 0.91 -3.00 -10.76
N LEU A 169 1.44 -4.20 -11.00
CA LEU A 169 1.13 -4.99 -12.19
C LEU A 169 -0.34 -5.43 -12.24
N GLU A 170 -0.90 -5.83 -11.10
CA GLU A 170 -2.31 -6.20 -11.01
C GLU A 170 -3.22 -5.00 -11.25
N ALA A 171 -2.92 -3.83 -10.65
CA ALA A 171 -3.69 -2.62 -10.85
C ALA A 171 -3.68 -2.17 -12.32
N LYS A 172 -2.51 -2.16 -12.97
CA LYS A 172 -2.39 -1.90 -14.42
C LYS A 172 -3.23 -2.85 -15.26
N LYS A 173 -3.19 -4.15 -14.94
CA LYS A 173 -3.99 -5.17 -15.65
C LYS A 173 -5.50 -4.94 -15.50
N MET A 174 -5.92 -4.43 -14.34
CA MET A 174 -7.34 -4.16 -14.04
C MET A 174 -7.78 -2.75 -14.48
N GLY A 175 -6.86 -1.91 -14.99
CA GLY A 175 -7.16 -0.51 -15.34
C GLY A 175 -7.47 0.37 -14.14
N ILE A 176 -6.98 0.00 -12.95
CA ILE A 176 -7.19 0.77 -11.73
C ILE A 176 -6.10 1.85 -11.63
N PRO A 177 -6.46 3.13 -11.45
CA PRO A 177 -5.52 4.23 -11.30
C PRO A 177 -4.54 4.01 -10.15
N ILE A 178 -3.27 4.38 -10.39
CA ILE A 178 -2.17 4.19 -9.44
C ILE A 178 -1.63 5.55 -9.02
N ILE A 179 -1.66 5.82 -7.72
CA ILE A 179 -0.97 6.93 -7.07
C ILE A 179 0.20 6.33 -6.30
N ALA A 180 1.41 6.82 -6.47
CA ALA A 180 2.55 6.18 -5.85
C ALA A 180 3.63 7.15 -5.36
N LEU A 181 4.32 6.74 -4.28
CA LEU A 181 5.63 7.27 -3.91
C LEU A 181 6.70 6.48 -4.65
N VAL A 182 7.54 7.18 -5.42
CA VAL A 182 8.55 6.58 -6.29
C VAL A 182 9.95 7.04 -5.85
N ASP A 183 10.83 6.08 -5.60
CA ASP A 183 12.22 6.33 -5.27
C ASP A 183 13.11 6.27 -6.53
N THR A 184 14.34 6.79 -6.45
CA THR A 184 15.33 6.89 -7.54
C THR A 184 15.65 5.58 -8.25
N ASN A 185 15.39 4.42 -7.62
CA ASN A 185 15.65 3.10 -8.18
C ASN A 185 14.43 2.47 -8.89
N SER A 186 13.34 3.19 -9.00
CA SER A 186 12.06 2.69 -9.51
C SER A 186 11.74 3.21 -10.90
N ASN A 187 10.85 2.52 -11.62
CA ASN A 187 10.36 2.98 -12.92
C ASN A 187 9.02 3.71 -12.73
N PRO A 188 8.93 5.02 -13.07
CA PRO A 188 7.71 5.80 -12.93
C PRO A 188 6.66 5.54 -14.02
N ASP A 189 6.97 4.77 -15.05
CA ASP A 189 6.05 4.55 -16.18
C ASP A 189 4.72 3.92 -15.77
N GLY A 190 3.63 4.50 -16.26
CA GLY A 190 2.27 3.99 -16.08
C GLY A 190 1.77 4.12 -14.63
N ILE A 191 2.21 5.18 -13.95
CA ILE A 191 1.68 5.65 -12.68
C ILE A 191 0.92 6.94 -12.97
N ASP A 192 -0.32 7.05 -12.50
CA ASP A 192 -1.23 8.15 -12.86
C ASP A 192 -0.97 9.44 -12.07
N ALA A 193 -0.46 9.30 -10.85
CA ALA A 193 0.02 10.41 -10.04
C ALA A 193 1.20 9.95 -9.19
N VAL A 194 2.29 10.70 -9.24
CA VAL A 194 3.57 10.32 -8.64
C VAL A 194 4.01 11.38 -7.66
N SER A 195 4.51 10.98 -6.50
CA SER A 195 5.40 11.80 -5.68
C SER A 195 6.75 11.10 -5.59
N TYR A 196 7.83 11.84 -5.73
CA TYR A 196 9.19 11.31 -5.74
C TYR A 196 9.84 11.50 -4.39
N THR A 197 10.35 10.39 -3.80
CA THR A 197 11.07 10.40 -2.51
C THR A 197 12.29 9.50 -2.55
#